data_f274bdd9817a8352b6c2dfe68d034b81
#
_entry.id   f274bdd9817a8352b6c2dfe68d034b81
#
_cell.length_a   1.000
_cell.length_b   1.000
_cell.length_c   1.000
_cell.angle_alpha   90.00
_cell.angle_beta   90.00
_cell.angle_gamma   90.00
#
_symmetry.space_group_name_H-M   'P 1'
#
loop_
_entity.id
_entity.type
_entity.pdbx_description
1 polymer ?
#
loop_
_entity_poly.entity_id
_entity_poly.type
_entity_poly.pdbx_seq_one_letter_code
_entity_poly.pdbx_strand_id
1 'polypeptide(L)'
;IGLSDQDMSRHIAYDVGARGVTLALAAAMGSTAILSRFSRIVIDPNRSEQDPTLVRKIYDRSVIEGNRAADGAEVSRRIEAYYRPYHAAVSQQITAAQARGVEPAIVAIHSYTPQLMGRPPRPWEVGILWDEIDGRMALPLMQALRDDGFCVGDNEPYPGKYGDDSQDRHAMQAGLPNVLIEIRNDLITDTAGQHDWADRLARHLRPILATL
;
A
#
# COMPACT_ATOMS: atom_id res chain seq x y z
N ILE A 1 -4.12 -21.66 -4.16
CA ILE A 1 -3.91 -20.86 -5.40
C ILE A 1 -2.84 -21.48 -6.31
N GLY A 2 -2.11 -22.49 -5.85
CA GLY A 2 -1.19 -23.29 -6.69
C GLY A 2 0.13 -22.59 -7.03
N LEU A 3 0.58 -21.63 -6.24
CA LEU A 3 1.94 -21.11 -6.30
C LEU A 3 2.88 -21.99 -5.48
N SER A 4 4.16 -22.05 -5.90
CA SER A 4 5.23 -22.65 -5.11
C SER A 4 5.49 -21.84 -3.85
N ASP A 5 6.10 -22.46 -2.82
CA ASP A 5 6.50 -21.73 -1.60
C ASP A 5 7.50 -20.60 -1.94
N GLN A 6 8.35 -20.79 -2.94
CA GLN A 6 9.25 -19.76 -3.45
C GLN A 6 8.49 -18.57 -4.01
N ASP A 7 7.46 -18.80 -4.83
CA ASP A 7 6.63 -17.70 -5.37
C ASP A 7 5.77 -17.04 -4.29
N MET A 8 5.29 -17.83 -3.31
CA MET A 8 4.51 -17.31 -2.18
C MET A 8 5.33 -16.40 -1.25
N SER A 9 6.65 -16.51 -1.24
CA SER A 9 7.54 -15.62 -0.47
C SER A 9 7.92 -14.33 -1.21
N ARG A 10 7.52 -14.18 -2.49
CA ARG A 10 7.86 -13.03 -3.34
C ARG A 10 6.80 -11.92 -3.25
N HIS A 11 7.21 -10.73 -3.69
CA HIS A 11 6.36 -9.54 -3.85
C HIS A 11 5.11 -9.76 -4.73
N ILE A 12 5.06 -10.84 -5.51
CA ILE A 12 3.87 -11.18 -6.31
C ILE A 12 2.69 -11.61 -5.44
N ALA A 13 2.97 -12.20 -4.27
CA ALA A 13 1.96 -12.73 -3.37
C ALA A 13 1.47 -11.72 -2.34
N TYR A 14 2.35 -10.85 -1.86
CA TYR A 14 2.05 -9.84 -0.85
C TYR A 14 3.17 -8.78 -0.80
N ASP A 15 2.91 -7.68 -0.15
CA ASP A 15 3.90 -6.61 0.06
C ASP A 15 4.81 -6.99 1.24
N VAL A 16 5.99 -7.53 0.92
CA VAL A 16 6.94 -8.09 1.90
C VAL A 16 7.35 -7.01 2.90
N GLY A 17 7.22 -7.29 4.20
CA GLY A 17 7.58 -6.39 5.30
C GLY A 17 6.55 -5.30 5.61
N ALA A 18 5.68 -4.90 4.67
CA ALA A 18 4.73 -3.78 4.84
C ALA A 18 3.81 -3.96 6.06
N ARG A 19 3.37 -5.20 6.36
CA ARG A 19 2.58 -5.48 7.56
C ARG A 19 3.30 -5.10 8.85
N GLY A 20 4.59 -5.44 8.97
CA GLY A 20 5.38 -5.14 10.17
C GLY A 20 5.57 -3.63 10.35
N VAL A 21 5.93 -2.92 9.27
CA VAL A 21 6.02 -1.45 9.27
C VAL A 21 4.69 -0.82 9.68
N THR A 22 3.57 -1.26 9.09
CA THR A 22 2.24 -0.69 9.40
C THR A 22 1.89 -0.85 10.88
N LEU A 23 2.11 -2.03 11.47
CA LEU A 23 1.79 -2.28 12.87
C LEU A 23 2.69 -1.48 13.82
N ALA A 24 3.99 -1.41 13.53
CA ALA A 24 4.94 -0.63 14.31
C ALA A 24 4.65 0.88 14.22
N LEU A 25 4.36 1.38 13.00
CA LEU A 25 3.97 2.77 12.79
C LEU A 25 2.67 3.11 13.52
N ALA A 26 1.65 2.26 13.42
CA ALA A 26 0.38 2.46 14.11
C ALA A 26 0.57 2.52 15.64
N ALA A 27 1.39 1.63 16.18
CA ALA A 27 1.74 1.66 17.62
C ALA A 27 2.48 2.94 18.00
N ALA A 28 3.48 3.36 17.22
CA ALA A 28 4.23 4.58 17.44
C ALA A 28 3.35 5.83 17.38
N MET A 29 2.39 5.87 16.45
CA MET A 29 1.50 7.02 16.24
C MET A 29 0.24 7.00 17.12
N GLY A 30 -0.06 5.90 17.81
CA GLY A 30 -1.33 5.73 18.51
C GLY A 30 -2.54 5.68 17.56
N SER A 31 -2.35 5.18 16.34
CA SER A 31 -3.34 5.19 15.27
C SER A 31 -3.91 3.80 15.01
N THR A 32 -5.03 3.74 14.28
CA THR A 32 -5.63 2.48 13.82
C THR A 32 -4.89 1.94 12.60
N ALA A 33 -4.61 0.63 12.59
CA ALA A 33 -4.11 -0.09 11.43
C ALA A 33 -5.19 -1.01 10.85
N ILE A 34 -5.37 -0.97 9.53
CA ILE A 34 -6.26 -1.88 8.79
C ILE A 34 -5.41 -2.65 7.79
N LEU A 35 -5.46 -3.97 7.86
CA LEU A 35 -4.59 -4.84 7.08
C LEU A 35 -5.42 -5.81 6.23
N SER A 36 -5.06 -5.95 4.97
CA SER A 36 -5.51 -7.09 4.17
C SER A 36 -4.95 -8.39 4.76
N ARG A 37 -5.80 -9.39 4.99
CA ARG A 37 -5.45 -10.69 5.57
C ARG A 37 -5.31 -11.79 4.54
N PHE A 38 -5.36 -11.46 3.27
CA PHE A 38 -5.25 -12.38 2.15
C PHE A 38 -4.21 -11.87 1.16
N SER A 39 -3.68 -12.79 0.36
CA SER A 39 -2.72 -12.47 -0.69
C SER A 39 -3.38 -11.68 -1.82
N ARG A 40 -2.67 -10.71 -2.39
CA ARG A 40 -3.10 -9.94 -3.57
C ARG A 40 -3.36 -10.79 -4.82
N ILE A 41 -2.87 -12.02 -4.85
CA ILE A 41 -3.18 -12.97 -5.94
C ILE A 41 -4.54 -13.66 -5.77
N VAL A 42 -5.13 -13.64 -4.56
CA VAL A 42 -6.52 -14.07 -4.37
C VAL A 42 -7.44 -13.03 -5.01
N ILE A 43 -7.24 -11.77 -4.61
CA ILE A 43 -7.85 -10.57 -5.17
C ILE A 43 -7.01 -9.38 -4.70
N ASP A 44 -6.72 -8.43 -5.58
CA ASP A 44 -5.88 -7.28 -5.22
C ASP A 44 -6.75 -6.14 -4.67
N PRO A 45 -6.72 -5.85 -3.33
CA PRO A 45 -7.54 -4.79 -2.76
C PRO A 45 -7.12 -3.39 -3.24
N ASN A 46 -5.93 -3.25 -3.83
CA ASN A 46 -5.45 -1.99 -4.40
C ASN A 46 -5.74 -1.88 -5.91
N ARG A 47 -6.84 -2.47 -6.37
CA ARG A 47 -7.36 -2.35 -7.74
C ARG A 47 -8.87 -2.07 -7.69
N SER A 48 -9.41 -1.44 -8.72
CA SER A 48 -10.86 -1.29 -8.83
C SER A 48 -11.55 -2.64 -9.10
N GLU A 49 -12.85 -2.74 -8.80
CA GLU A 49 -13.63 -3.96 -9.13
C GLU A 49 -13.69 -4.23 -10.62
N GLN A 50 -13.45 -3.23 -11.48
CA GLN A 50 -13.45 -3.30 -12.94
C GLN A 50 -12.06 -3.52 -13.55
N ASP A 51 -11.00 -3.45 -12.74
CA ASP A 51 -9.64 -3.63 -13.24
C ASP A 51 -9.42 -5.08 -13.69
N PRO A 52 -9.01 -5.33 -14.94
CA PRO A 52 -8.75 -6.68 -15.44
C PRO A 52 -7.62 -7.39 -14.67
N THR A 53 -6.83 -6.65 -13.90
CA THR A 53 -5.77 -7.18 -13.04
C THR A 53 -6.18 -7.37 -11.58
N LEU A 54 -7.47 -7.20 -11.25
CA LEU A 54 -8.02 -7.45 -9.92
C LEU A 54 -7.75 -8.89 -9.43
N VAL A 55 -7.90 -9.86 -10.33
CA VAL A 55 -7.52 -11.27 -10.14
C VAL A 55 -6.48 -11.64 -11.20
N ARG A 56 -5.21 -11.47 -10.86
CA ARG A 56 -4.11 -11.65 -11.82
C ARG A 56 -3.92 -13.12 -12.19
N LYS A 57 -3.79 -13.40 -13.48
CA LYS A 57 -3.46 -14.73 -14.02
C LYS A 57 -1.96 -14.92 -14.25
N ILE A 58 -1.24 -13.81 -14.45
CA ILE A 58 0.22 -13.77 -14.62
C ILE A 58 0.76 -12.54 -13.87
N TYR A 59 1.86 -12.71 -13.14
CA TYR A 59 2.56 -11.59 -12.52
C TYR A 59 4.07 -11.87 -12.47
N ASP A 60 4.87 -10.88 -12.87
CA ASP A 60 6.34 -10.94 -12.92
C ASP A 60 6.85 -12.30 -13.45
N ARG A 61 6.36 -12.70 -14.63
CA ARG A 61 6.64 -13.97 -15.35
C ARG A 61 6.18 -15.26 -14.67
N SER A 62 5.54 -15.19 -13.51
CA SER A 62 4.92 -16.34 -12.86
C SER A 62 3.46 -16.48 -13.27
N VAL A 63 3.07 -17.69 -13.71
CA VAL A 63 1.67 -18.04 -13.99
C VAL A 63 1.01 -18.41 -12.66
N ILE A 64 -0.16 -17.83 -12.39
CA ILE A 64 -0.94 -18.11 -11.18
C ILE A 64 -1.99 -19.16 -11.53
N GLU A 65 -1.62 -20.44 -11.37
CA GLU A 65 -2.42 -21.58 -11.84
C GLU A 65 -3.85 -21.55 -11.28
N GLY A 66 -4.02 -21.24 -10.00
CA GLY A 66 -5.36 -21.17 -9.38
C GLY A 66 -6.25 -20.03 -9.89
N ASN A 67 -5.69 -19.11 -10.69
CA ASN A 67 -6.44 -18.01 -11.31
C ASN A 67 -6.71 -18.24 -12.81
N ARG A 68 -6.11 -19.25 -13.43
CA ARG A 68 -6.27 -19.50 -14.88
C ARG A 68 -7.73 -19.66 -15.28
N ALA A 69 -8.46 -20.45 -14.51
CA ALA A 69 -9.87 -20.76 -14.76
C ALA A 69 -10.85 -19.81 -14.04
N ALA A 70 -10.34 -18.77 -13.34
CA ALA A 70 -11.22 -17.82 -12.67
C ALA A 70 -12.06 -17.05 -13.71
N ASP A 71 -13.35 -17.34 -13.71
CA ASP A 71 -14.38 -16.67 -14.52
C ASP A 71 -15.03 -15.51 -13.73
N GLY A 72 -16.01 -14.87 -14.32
CA GLY A 72 -16.74 -13.76 -13.69
C GLY A 72 -17.46 -14.17 -12.39
N ALA A 73 -17.95 -15.41 -12.29
CA ALA A 73 -18.63 -15.89 -11.09
C ALA A 73 -17.64 -16.07 -9.93
N GLU A 74 -16.46 -16.62 -10.19
CA GLU A 74 -15.41 -16.77 -9.19
C GLU A 74 -14.84 -15.39 -8.78
N VAL A 75 -14.65 -14.47 -9.72
CA VAL A 75 -14.23 -13.09 -9.40
C VAL A 75 -15.27 -12.41 -8.50
N SER A 76 -16.57 -12.49 -8.83
CA SER A 76 -17.65 -11.95 -8.00
C SER A 76 -17.67 -12.56 -6.60
N ARG A 77 -17.48 -13.87 -6.49
CA ARG A 77 -17.40 -14.56 -5.20
C ARG A 77 -16.24 -14.02 -4.34
N ARG A 78 -15.07 -13.75 -4.94
CA ARG A 78 -13.91 -13.18 -4.24
C ARG A 78 -14.13 -11.73 -3.85
N ILE A 79 -14.79 -10.94 -4.69
CA ILE A 79 -15.18 -9.56 -4.35
C ILE A 79 -16.02 -9.55 -3.06
N GLU A 80 -17.06 -10.38 -3.00
CA GLU A 80 -17.93 -10.45 -1.83
C GLU A 80 -17.22 -10.99 -0.58
N ALA A 81 -16.38 -12.01 -0.73
CA ALA A 81 -15.78 -12.71 0.40
C ALA A 81 -14.57 -11.98 1.00
N TYR A 82 -13.82 -11.18 0.22
CA TYR A 82 -12.54 -10.63 0.62
C TYR A 82 -12.44 -9.12 0.38
N TYR A 83 -12.78 -8.66 -0.83
CA TYR A 83 -12.54 -7.31 -1.27
C TYR A 83 -13.46 -6.31 -0.54
N ARG A 84 -14.77 -6.50 -0.63
CA ARG A 84 -15.76 -5.61 -0.01
C ARG A 84 -15.64 -5.54 1.51
N PRO A 85 -15.43 -6.65 2.25
CA PRO A 85 -15.19 -6.58 3.69
C PRO A 85 -13.98 -5.76 4.09
N TYR A 86 -12.87 -5.82 3.32
CA TYR A 86 -11.70 -4.98 3.56
C TYR A 86 -12.03 -3.50 3.38
N HIS A 87 -12.63 -3.13 2.25
CA HIS A 87 -12.99 -1.74 1.97
C HIS A 87 -14.06 -1.21 2.94
N ALA A 88 -15.01 -2.04 3.35
CA ALA A 88 -15.99 -1.69 4.37
C ALA A 88 -15.33 -1.37 5.72
N ALA A 89 -14.32 -2.13 6.13
CA ALA A 89 -13.58 -1.87 7.36
C ALA A 89 -12.84 -0.52 7.30
N VAL A 90 -12.23 -0.17 6.16
CA VAL A 90 -11.61 1.15 5.95
C VAL A 90 -12.65 2.26 6.07
N SER A 91 -13.74 2.17 5.32
CA SER A 91 -14.81 3.18 5.34
C SER A 91 -15.41 3.36 6.74
N GLN A 92 -15.63 2.27 7.50
CA GLN A 92 -16.15 2.32 8.86
C GLN A 92 -15.22 3.10 9.80
N GLN A 93 -13.91 2.93 9.70
CA GLN A 93 -12.97 3.66 10.54
C GLN A 93 -12.93 5.16 10.20
N ILE A 94 -12.98 5.50 8.91
CA ILE A 94 -13.08 6.89 8.46
C ILE A 94 -14.35 7.53 9.01
N THR A 95 -15.51 6.90 8.79
CA THR A 95 -16.81 7.40 9.29
C THR A 95 -16.82 7.54 10.81
N ALA A 96 -16.24 6.58 11.53
CA ALA A 96 -16.16 6.64 12.99
C ALA A 96 -15.25 7.78 13.50
N ALA A 97 -14.18 8.13 12.78
CA ALA A 97 -13.35 9.30 13.10
C ALA A 97 -14.13 10.60 12.86
N GLN A 98 -14.74 10.74 11.70
CA GLN A 98 -15.55 11.91 11.33
C GLN A 98 -16.73 12.14 12.29
N ALA A 99 -17.40 11.07 12.74
CA ALA A 99 -18.47 11.16 13.73
C ALA A 99 -18.00 11.69 15.10
N ARG A 100 -16.69 11.63 15.39
CA ARG A 100 -16.07 12.24 16.58
C ARG A 100 -15.55 13.66 16.32
N GLY A 101 -15.77 14.22 15.14
CA GLY A 101 -15.25 15.53 14.74
C GLY A 101 -13.76 15.52 14.38
N VAL A 102 -13.21 14.34 14.05
CA VAL A 102 -11.80 14.19 13.65
C VAL A 102 -11.74 13.97 12.14
N GLU A 103 -11.00 14.80 11.43
CA GLU A 103 -10.64 14.56 10.04
C GLU A 103 -9.47 13.55 9.99
N PRO A 104 -9.68 12.32 9.50
CA PRO A 104 -8.62 11.32 9.48
C PRO A 104 -7.66 11.56 8.33
N ALA A 105 -6.37 11.41 8.60
CA ALA A 105 -5.35 11.31 7.55
C ALA A 105 -5.08 9.83 7.21
N ILE A 106 -4.97 9.53 5.92
CA ILE A 106 -4.78 8.16 5.42
C ILE A 106 -3.33 7.96 4.98
N VAL A 107 -2.65 7.03 5.64
CA VAL A 107 -1.28 6.62 5.29
C VAL A 107 -1.31 5.17 4.80
N ALA A 108 -1.14 4.97 3.51
CA ALA A 108 -1.06 3.65 2.90
C ALA A 108 0.40 3.18 2.88
N ILE A 109 0.68 2.01 3.47
CA ILE A 109 2.02 1.41 3.50
C ILE A 109 2.06 0.21 2.58
N HIS A 110 2.93 0.31 1.59
CA HIS A 110 3.21 -0.73 0.61
C HIS A 110 4.69 -1.07 0.57
N SER A 111 5.05 -2.11 -0.15
CA SER A 111 6.43 -2.39 -0.48
C SER A 111 6.59 -2.98 -1.88
N TYR A 112 7.72 -2.71 -2.50
CA TYR A 112 8.05 -3.17 -3.83
C TYR A 112 9.41 -3.86 -3.90
N THR A 113 9.59 -4.71 -4.91
CA THR A 113 10.88 -5.39 -5.15
C THR A 113 11.92 -4.43 -5.71
N PRO A 114 13.19 -4.53 -5.27
CA PRO A 114 14.30 -3.73 -5.84
C PRO A 114 14.49 -3.98 -7.33
N GLN A 115 14.03 -5.11 -7.85
CA GLN A 115 14.16 -5.44 -9.27
C GLN A 115 13.06 -6.41 -9.71
N LEU A 116 12.41 -6.11 -10.82
CA LEU A 116 11.54 -7.04 -11.53
C LEU A 116 12.37 -7.96 -12.43
N MET A 117 11.92 -9.18 -12.68
CA MET A 117 12.61 -10.15 -13.52
C MET A 117 12.91 -9.58 -14.92
N GLY A 118 14.20 -9.50 -15.28
CA GLY A 118 14.65 -9.01 -16.58
C GLY A 118 14.48 -7.49 -16.78
N ARG A 119 14.33 -6.73 -15.72
CA ARG A 119 14.32 -5.25 -15.73
C ARG A 119 15.55 -4.71 -15.00
N PRO A 120 15.97 -3.45 -15.25
CA PRO A 120 17.00 -2.78 -14.47
C PRO A 120 16.62 -2.71 -12.97
N PRO A 121 17.60 -2.66 -12.06
CA PRO A 121 17.35 -2.36 -10.66
C PRO A 121 16.67 -0.98 -10.51
N ARG A 122 15.83 -0.87 -9.51
CA ARG A 122 15.14 0.37 -9.11
C ARG A 122 16.03 1.14 -8.14
N PRO A 123 16.38 2.39 -8.40
CA PRO A 123 17.34 3.12 -7.58
C PRO A 123 16.74 3.61 -6.25
N TRP A 124 15.42 3.81 -6.22
CA TRP A 124 14.75 4.40 -5.06
C TRP A 124 14.72 3.42 -3.88
N GLU A 125 14.93 3.94 -2.68
CA GLU A 125 14.77 3.19 -1.43
C GLU A 125 13.34 3.29 -0.92
N VAL A 126 12.69 4.40 -1.22
CA VAL A 126 11.29 4.67 -0.90
C VAL A 126 10.66 5.49 -2.03
N GLY A 127 9.44 5.15 -2.39
CA GLY A 127 8.59 5.93 -3.28
C GLY A 127 7.47 6.61 -2.49
N ILE A 128 7.17 7.85 -2.82
CA ILE A 128 6.01 8.56 -2.31
C ILE A 128 5.07 8.77 -3.49
N LEU A 129 3.90 8.14 -3.40
CA LEU A 129 2.90 8.20 -4.44
C LEU A 129 1.76 9.12 -3.99
N TRP A 130 1.39 10.05 -4.84
CA TRP A 130 0.41 11.09 -4.53
C TRP A 130 -0.24 11.62 -5.78
N ASP A 131 -1.45 12.18 -5.65
CA ASP A 131 -2.11 12.92 -6.71
C ASP A 131 -1.59 14.37 -6.71
N GLU A 132 -1.21 14.90 -7.84
CA GLU A 132 -0.73 16.29 -8.00
C GLU A 132 -1.74 17.36 -7.53
N ILE A 133 -2.97 16.94 -7.20
CA ILE A 133 -4.00 17.83 -6.65
C ILE A 133 -3.77 18.10 -5.16
N ASP A 134 -3.28 17.12 -4.38
CA ASP A 134 -3.10 17.22 -2.92
C ASP A 134 -1.74 16.71 -2.46
N GLY A 135 -0.77 17.60 -2.40
CA GLY A 135 0.58 17.29 -1.93
C GLY A 135 0.84 17.60 -0.44
N ARG A 136 -0.18 17.96 0.34
CA ARG A 136 0.02 18.48 1.73
C ARG A 136 0.73 17.51 2.67
N MET A 137 0.63 16.19 2.45
CA MET A 137 1.40 15.18 3.17
C MET A 137 2.63 14.71 2.39
N ALA A 138 2.49 14.50 1.09
CA ALA A 138 3.51 13.90 0.25
C ALA A 138 4.75 14.80 0.11
N LEU A 139 4.57 16.08 -0.21
CA LEU A 139 5.68 17.00 -0.47
C LEU A 139 6.60 17.18 0.75
N PRO A 140 6.08 17.50 1.97
CA PRO A 140 6.95 17.63 3.13
C PRO A 140 7.58 16.30 3.55
N LEU A 141 6.87 15.16 3.38
CA LEU A 141 7.44 13.84 3.68
C LEU A 141 8.60 13.50 2.73
N MET A 142 8.42 13.73 1.42
CA MET A 142 9.50 13.54 0.45
C MET A 142 10.75 14.37 0.78
N GLN A 143 10.55 15.64 1.13
CA GLN A 143 11.66 16.52 1.49
C GLN A 143 12.38 15.99 2.72
N ALA A 144 11.65 15.63 3.78
CA ALA A 144 12.23 15.12 5.01
C ALA A 144 13.03 13.81 4.82
N LEU A 145 12.53 12.90 3.96
CA LEU A 145 13.24 11.66 3.63
C LEU A 145 14.49 11.93 2.77
N ARG A 146 14.46 12.91 1.86
CA ARG A 146 15.64 13.35 1.11
C ARG A 146 16.69 13.99 2.02
N ASP A 147 16.27 14.78 3.01
CA ASP A 147 17.15 15.38 4.00
C ASP A 147 17.81 14.32 4.91
N ASP A 148 17.14 13.20 5.16
CA ASP A 148 17.70 12.00 5.80
C ASP A 148 18.70 11.24 4.90
N GLY A 149 18.86 11.62 3.62
CA GLY A 149 19.81 11.05 2.67
C GLY A 149 19.26 9.90 1.82
N PHE A 150 17.95 9.65 1.82
CA PHE A 150 17.34 8.60 0.99
C PHE A 150 17.15 9.01 -0.46
N CYS A 151 17.31 8.03 -1.36
CA CYS A 151 16.88 8.16 -2.75
C CYS A 151 15.36 7.99 -2.82
N VAL A 152 14.64 9.11 -2.86
CA VAL A 152 13.17 9.14 -2.82
C VAL A 152 12.59 9.28 -4.23
N GLY A 153 11.75 8.31 -4.62
CA GLY A 153 10.95 8.36 -5.84
C GLY A 153 9.72 9.26 -5.66
N ASP A 154 9.55 10.21 -6.56
CA ASP A 154 8.36 11.05 -6.67
C ASP A 154 7.44 10.44 -7.72
N ASN A 155 6.33 9.83 -7.28
CA ASN A 155 5.49 9.00 -8.13
C ASN A 155 6.28 7.90 -8.87
N GLU A 156 7.24 7.32 -8.14
CA GLU A 156 8.09 6.20 -8.57
C GLU A 156 8.16 5.14 -7.45
N PRO A 157 8.21 3.85 -7.75
CA PRO A 157 8.30 3.22 -9.08
C PRO A 157 6.95 3.04 -9.78
N TYR A 158 5.89 3.61 -9.26
CA TYR A 158 4.54 3.56 -9.82
C TYR A 158 3.94 4.97 -9.90
N PRO A 159 3.02 5.24 -10.84
CA PRO A 159 2.32 6.52 -10.87
C PRO A 159 1.46 6.71 -9.61
N GLY A 160 1.36 7.95 -9.13
CA GLY A 160 0.63 8.30 -7.91
C GLY A 160 -0.89 8.21 -8.04
N LYS A 161 -1.41 8.07 -9.25
CA LYS A 161 -2.84 7.93 -9.51
C LYS A 161 -3.12 6.69 -10.35
N TYR A 162 -3.69 5.69 -9.71
CA TYR A 162 -4.42 4.61 -10.36
C TYR A 162 -5.90 4.85 -10.10
N GLY A 163 -6.69 5.21 -11.09
CA GLY A 163 -8.12 5.45 -10.90
C GLY A 163 -8.81 4.31 -10.13
N ASP A 164 -9.60 4.65 -9.12
CA ASP A 164 -10.35 3.74 -8.26
C ASP A 164 -9.51 2.73 -7.43
N ASP A 165 -8.24 2.99 -7.18
CA ASP A 165 -7.48 2.22 -6.19
C ASP A 165 -7.94 2.53 -4.75
N SER A 166 -7.34 1.87 -3.74
CA SER A 166 -7.74 2.05 -2.35
C SER A 166 -7.58 3.49 -1.86
N GLN A 167 -6.54 4.19 -2.31
CA GLN A 167 -6.27 5.56 -1.89
C GLN A 167 -7.20 6.56 -2.57
N ASP A 168 -7.44 6.41 -3.85
CA ASP A 168 -8.43 7.22 -4.58
C ASP A 168 -9.81 7.06 -3.95
N ARG A 169 -10.26 5.81 -3.76
CA ARG A 169 -11.57 5.49 -3.21
C ARG A 169 -11.82 6.03 -1.80
N HIS A 170 -10.84 5.94 -0.90
CA HIS A 170 -11.05 6.21 0.52
C HIS A 170 -10.55 7.58 0.99
N ALA A 171 -9.65 8.20 0.22
CA ALA A 171 -9.04 9.46 0.62
C ALA A 171 -9.19 10.55 -0.44
N MET A 172 -8.69 10.34 -1.67
CA MET A 172 -8.62 11.40 -2.68
C MET A 172 -10.01 11.92 -3.05
N GLN A 173 -10.98 11.03 -3.33
CA GLN A 173 -12.35 11.43 -3.67
C GLN A 173 -13.06 12.18 -2.53
N ALA A 174 -12.67 11.93 -1.29
CA ALA A 174 -13.21 12.61 -0.11
C ALA A 174 -12.40 13.86 0.30
N GLY A 175 -11.30 14.18 -0.37
CA GLY A 175 -10.42 15.31 -0.05
C GLY A 175 -9.67 15.16 1.28
N LEU A 176 -9.57 13.92 1.81
CA LEU A 176 -8.88 13.65 3.05
C LEU A 176 -7.35 13.73 2.86
N PRO A 177 -6.60 14.21 3.87
CA PRO A 177 -5.15 14.17 3.86
C PRO A 177 -4.67 12.74 3.64
N ASN A 178 -3.78 12.55 2.67
CA ASN A 178 -3.35 11.19 2.33
C ASN A 178 -1.95 11.13 1.73
N VAL A 179 -1.30 9.97 1.86
CA VAL A 179 -0.04 9.65 1.21
C VAL A 179 0.08 8.13 1.08
N LEU A 180 0.58 7.64 -0.06
CA LEU A 180 0.97 6.25 -0.24
C LEU A 180 2.49 6.14 -0.23
N ILE A 181 3.01 5.26 0.60
CA ILE A 181 4.43 5.06 0.84
C ILE A 181 4.80 3.66 0.36
N GLU A 182 5.66 3.59 -0.62
CA GLU A 182 6.23 2.37 -1.18
C GLU A 182 7.66 2.19 -0.66
N ILE A 183 7.91 1.25 0.22
CA ILE A 183 9.25 0.97 0.74
C ILE A 183 9.88 -0.16 -0.07
N ARG A 184 11.14 -0.01 -0.48
CA ARG A 184 11.84 -1.11 -1.15
C ARG A 184 12.02 -2.28 -0.17
N ASN A 185 11.48 -3.44 -0.52
CA ASN A 185 11.22 -4.51 0.42
C ASN A 185 12.47 -5.18 1.01
N ASP A 186 13.64 -5.06 0.36
CA ASP A 186 14.92 -5.51 0.91
C ASP A 186 15.37 -4.76 2.17
N LEU A 187 14.79 -3.55 2.42
CA LEU A 187 15.06 -2.74 3.60
C LEU A 187 14.19 -3.09 4.81
N ILE A 188 13.14 -3.91 4.61
CA ILE A 188 12.14 -4.26 5.61
C ILE A 188 11.86 -5.77 5.68
N THR A 189 12.85 -6.59 5.34
CA THR A 189 12.72 -8.06 5.37
C THR A 189 12.63 -8.60 6.78
N ASP A 190 13.24 -7.94 7.74
CA ASP A 190 13.27 -8.35 9.15
C ASP A 190 12.63 -7.32 10.09
N THR A 191 12.45 -7.70 11.33
CA THR A 191 11.79 -6.87 12.35
C THR A 191 12.57 -5.57 12.63
N ALA A 192 13.90 -5.61 12.58
CA ALA A 192 14.73 -4.42 12.84
C ALA A 192 14.49 -3.35 11.75
N GLY A 193 14.59 -3.71 10.47
CA GLY A 193 14.30 -2.81 9.36
C GLY A 193 12.85 -2.30 9.37
N GLN A 194 11.89 -3.15 9.75
CA GLN A 194 10.48 -2.73 9.87
C GLN A 194 10.29 -1.68 10.96
N HIS A 195 10.92 -1.82 12.11
CA HIS A 195 10.87 -0.84 13.20
C HIS A 195 11.62 0.45 12.84
N ASP A 196 12.81 0.36 12.26
CA ASP A 196 13.57 1.54 11.81
C ASP A 196 12.76 2.41 10.84
N TRP A 197 12.10 1.77 9.85
CA TRP A 197 11.24 2.49 8.92
C TRP A 197 10.00 3.07 9.60
N ALA A 198 9.38 2.34 10.52
CA ALA A 198 8.22 2.83 11.27
C ALA A 198 8.57 4.05 12.13
N ASP A 199 9.68 4.01 12.86
CA ASP A 199 10.15 5.12 13.71
C ASP A 199 10.51 6.35 12.87
N ARG A 200 11.16 6.16 11.72
CA ARG A 200 11.47 7.21 10.76
C ARG A 200 10.21 7.88 10.24
N LEU A 201 9.26 7.08 9.76
CA LEU A 201 7.99 7.60 9.27
C LEU A 201 7.22 8.32 10.38
N ALA A 202 7.17 7.78 11.59
CA ALA A 202 6.50 8.42 12.72
C ALA A 202 7.14 9.78 13.06
N ARG A 203 8.47 9.88 13.03
CA ARG A 203 9.22 11.12 13.29
C ARG A 203 8.84 12.22 12.29
N HIS A 204 8.68 11.89 11.02
CA HIS A 204 8.36 12.86 9.97
C HIS A 204 6.86 13.13 9.85
N LEU A 205 6.01 12.12 10.01
CA LEU A 205 4.56 12.29 9.88
C LEU A 205 3.95 13.10 11.03
N ARG A 206 4.45 12.99 12.27
CA ARG A 206 3.92 13.77 13.41
C ARG A 206 3.87 15.28 13.18
N PRO A 207 4.98 15.96 12.81
CA PRO A 207 4.93 17.39 12.54
C PRO A 207 4.06 17.72 11.32
N ILE A 208 4.05 16.90 10.28
CA ILE A 208 3.19 17.09 9.10
C ILE A 208 1.71 17.06 9.51
N LEU A 209 1.30 16.04 10.25
CA LEU A 209 -0.09 15.89 10.71
C LEU A 209 -0.51 17.01 11.68
N ALA A 210 0.42 17.58 12.43
CA ALA A 210 0.13 18.70 13.33
C ALA A 210 -0.13 20.03 12.58
N THR A 211 0.13 20.10 11.28
CA THR A 211 -0.10 21.29 10.45
C THR A 211 -1.33 21.18 9.56
N LEU A 212 -2.02 20.04 9.56
CA LEU A 212 -3.25 19.80 8.82
C LEU A 212 -4.47 20.27 9.59
#